data_c300beec3c247b6b6d45451d66b0e93f
#
_entry.id   c300beec3c247b6b6d45451d66b0e93f
#
_cell.length_a   1.000
_cell.length_b   1.000
_cell.length_c   1.000
_cell.angle_alpha   90.00
_cell.angle_beta   90.00
_cell.angle_gamma   90.00
#
_symmetry.space_group_name_H-M   'P 1'
#
loop_
_entity.id
_entity.type
_entity.pdbx_description
1 polymer ?
#
loop_
_entity_poly.entity_id
_entity_poly.type
_entity_poly.pdbx_seq_one_letter_code
_entity_poly.pdbx_strand_id
1 'polypeptide(L)'
;VIAMGIDLLNENSRMKEIWELEKNLVKGRLPNTSEEILISEKLANKLNITIGNIATYIGTTMHNAFTTYNFLIVGIFDLRKGQADKQMILVDISGARKALDMENAASEIFGFTHSLFYVDDEAVSLRTNYNNSVSDTSDLFSPIMLAMRDSSQQMGTMVDMVDGFLLIIGGIFLIIVTIVLWNMGLMNGLRRHGEFGLRLAMGESKGDVYRTMIAEAILVGFAGTAFGTCIGLMLTYYVQENGIDYSEVVSSMSTSSMVMPNIVYAQITPDLYYIGFIPGVIATVLGTMLS
;
A
#
# COMPACT_ATOMS: atom_id res chain seq x y z
N VAL A 1 22.36 6.25 10.02
CA VAL A 1 21.37 6.89 10.89
C VAL A 1 20.63 7.92 10.04
N ILE A 2 19.31 7.94 10.12
CA ILE A 2 18.47 8.90 9.42
C ILE A 2 17.84 9.79 10.50
N ALA A 3 18.16 11.08 10.48
CA ALA A 3 17.50 12.06 11.34
C ALA A 3 16.42 12.78 10.56
N MET A 4 15.20 12.80 11.08
CA MET A 4 14.07 13.46 10.46
C MET A 4 13.59 14.61 11.34
N GLY A 5 13.61 15.82 10.80
CA GLY A 5 13.08 17.02 11.47
C GLY A 5 11.59 17.16 11.15
N ILE A 6 10.75 17.02 12.14
CA ILE A 6 9.28 17.15 12.03
C ILE A 6 8.77 18.12 13.08
N ASP A 7 7.63 18.75 12.83
CA ASP A 7 7.04 19.74 13.74
C ASP A 7 6.41 19.04 14.96
N LEU A 8 7.20 18.93 16.05
CA LEU A 8 6.83 18.26 17.28
C LEU A 8 6.35 19.22 18.38
N LEU A 9 6.81 20.47 18.37
CA LEU A 9 6.55 21.42 19.45
C LEU A 9 5.29 22.27 19.22
N ASN A 10 4.86 22.41 17.98
CA ASN A 10 3.69 23.21 17.64
C ASN A 10 2.40 22.45 17.99
N GLU A 11 1.57 23.04 18.81
CA GLU A 11 0.29 22.46 19.26
C GLU A 11 -0.73 22.31 18.11
N ASN A 12 -0.62 23.15 17.07
CA ASN A 12 -1.49 23.07 15.90
C ASN A 12 -1.02 22.02 14.86
N SER A 13 0.14 21.41 15.07
CA SER A 13 0.69 20.41 14.18
C SER A 13 0.04 19.03 14.44
N ARG A 14 -0.48 18.42 13.37
CA ARG A 14 -1.02 17.06 13.45
C ARG A 14 0.04 15.97 13.33
N MET A 15 1.33 16.33 13.31
CA MET A 15 2.41 15.35 13.11
C MET A 15 2.48 14.31 14.22
N LYS A 16 2.19 14.68 15.47
CA LYS A 16 2.14 13.72 16.59
C LYS A 16 1.06 12.67 16.38
N GLU A 17 -0.11 13.08 15.87
CA GLU A 17 -1.25 12.20 15.59
C GLU A 17 -0.97 11.31 14.37
N ILE A 18 -0.48 11.89 13.25
CA ILE A 18 -0.17 11.17 12.01
C ILE A 18 0.87 10.08 12.24
N TRP A 19 1.85 10.35 13.10
CA TRP A 19 2.89 9.39 13.45
C TRP A 19 2.51 8.52 14.66
N GLU A 20 1.33 8.74 15.27
CA GLU A 20 0.87 8.05 16.49
C GLU A 20 1.96 7.98 17.57
N LEU A 21 2.72 9.08 17.74
CA LEU A 21 3.93 9.07 18.56
C LEU A 21 3.66 8.73 20.03
N GLU A 22 2.53 9.17 20.57
CA GLU A 22 2.16 8.86 21.96
C GLU A 22 1.90 7.37 22.17
N LYS A 23 1.27 6.72 21.19
CA LYS A 23 0.94 5.29 21.21
C LYS A 23 2.19 4.41 20.98
N ASN A 24 3.13 4.91 20.18
CA ASN A 24 4.34 4.21 19.78
C ASN A 24 5.55 4.52 20.69
N LEU A 25 5.36 5.33 21.73
CA LEU A 25 6.40 5.63 22.72
C LEU A 25 6.59 4.44 23.66
N VAL A 26 7.79 3.85 23.64
CA VAL A 26 8.14 2.67 24.46
C VAL A 26 8.63 3.10 25.83
N LYS A 27 9.47 4.15 25.88
CA LYS A 27 10.05 4.65 27.14
C LYS A 27 10.28 6.17 27.05
N GLY A 28 10.20 6.85 28.18
CA GLY A 28 10.48 8.28 28.26
C GLY A 28 9.27 9.16 27.99
N ARG A 29 9.50 10.29 27.36
CA ARG A 29 8.48 11.28 27.01
C ARG A 29 8.72 11.89 25.63
N LEU A 30 7.74 12.60 25.12
CA LEU A 30 7.89 13.42 23.92
C LEU A 30 8.79 14.64 24.19
N PRO A 31 9.47 15.19 23.18
CA PRO A 31 10.27 16.41 23.28
C PRO A 31 9.43 17.61 23.71
N ASN A 32 9.98 18.41 24.61
CA ASN A 32 9.41 19.69 25.03
C ASN A 32 10.24 20.87 24.56
N THR A 33 11.48 20.62 24.14
CA THR A 33 12.41 21.66 23.64
C THR A 33 13.01 21.22 22.30
N SER A 34 13.52 22.20 21.57
CA SER A 34 14.16 21.96 20.27
C SER A 34 15.48 21.17 20.34
N GLU A 35 16.04 21.03 21.53
CA GLU A 35 17.29 20.30 21.78
C GLU A 35 17.05 18.85 22.24
N GLU A 36 15.79 18.45 22.33
CA GLU A 36 15.38 17.11 22.73
C GLU A 36 15.01 16.28 21.51
N ILE A 37 15.39 14.99 21.54
CA ILE A 37 15.13 14.05 20.46
C ILE A 37 14.52 12.75 20.95
N LEU A 38 13.86 12.07 20.00
CA LEU A 38 13.45 10.67 20.14
C LEU A 38 14.35 9.77 19.29
N ILE A 39 14.66 8.62 19.82
CA ILE A 39 15.45 7.58 19.13
C ILE A 39 14.62 6.31 19.00
N SER A 40 14.73 5.62 17.86
CA SER A 40 14.04 4.34 17.71
C SER A 40 14.61 3.27 18.65
N GLU A 41 13.76 2.36 19.15
CA GLU A 41 14.15 1.29 20.07
C GLU A 41 15.24 0.40 19.48
N LYS A 42 15.14 0.06 18.20
CA LYS A 42 16.12 -0.76 17.51
C LYS A 42 17.50 -0.10 17.43
N LEU A 43 17.53 1.23 17.21
CA LEU A 43 18.78 2.00 17.20
C LEU A 43 19.35 2.14 18.62
N ALA A 44 18.50 2.43 19.61
CA ALA A 44 18.88 2.52 21.01
C ALA A 44 19.52 1.22 21.51
N ASN A 45 18.90 0.08 21.23
CA ASN A 45 19.40 -1.24 21.59
C ASN A 45 20.72 -1.58 20.86
N LYS A 46 20.83 -1.26 19.57
CA LYS A 46 22.04 -1.49 18.77
C LYS A 46 23.25 -0.73 19.27
N LEU A 47 23.04 0.49 19.75
CA LEU A 47 24.10 1.38 20.23
C LEU A 47 24.24 1.38 21.76
N ASN A 48 23.43 0.61 22.49
CA ASN A 48 23.36 0.59 23.96
C ASN A 48 23.12 1.99 24.55
N ILE A 49 22.24 2.77 23.92
CA ILE A 49 21.91 4.12 24.34
C ILE A 49 20.67 4.11 25.24
N THR A 50 20.70 4.95 26.27
CA THR A 50 19.59 5.13 27.21
C THR A 50 19.09 6.59 27.22
N ILE A 51 17.90 6.79 27.77
CA ILE A 51 17.36 8.13 28.00
C ILE A 51 18.30 8.91 28.89
N GLY A 52 18.52 10.20 28.59
CA GLY A 52 19.45 11.09 29.25
C GLY A 52 20.85 11.14 28.60
N ASN A 53 21.15 10.24 27.65
CA ASN A 53 22.38 10.35 26.87
C ASN A 53 22.29 11.53 25.88
N ILE A 54 23.45 12.05 25.50
CA ILE A 54 23.59 13.11 24.51
C ILE A 54 23.97 12.50 23.18
N ALA A 55 23.21 12.82 22.13
CA ALA A 55 23.55 12.51 20.76
C ALA A 55 24.12 13.74 20.08
N THR A 56 25.33 13.63 19.53
CA THR A 56 25.98 14.73 18.82
C THR A 56 25.79 14.57 17.31
N TYR A 57 25.15 15.51 16.70
CA TYR A 57 25.13 15.65 15.23
C TYR A 57 26.47 16.24 14.79
N ILE A 58 27.07 15.62 13.80
CA ILE A 58 28.31 16.09 13.17
C ILE A 58 28.04 16.10 11.66
N GLY A 59 28.11 17.25 11.04
CA GLY A 59 27.79 17.37 9.61
C GLY A 59 28.08 18.76 9.07
N THR A 60 27.41 19.09 7.97
CA THR A 60 27.49 20.39 7.31
C THR A 60 26.16 21.13 7.40
N THR A 61 26.22 22.44 7.54
CA THR A 61 25.05 23.33 7.44
C THR A 61 24.59 23.46 5.98
N MET A 62 23.43 24.11 5.76
CA MET A 62 22.97 24.43 4.40
C MET A 62 23.96 25.31 3.60
N HIS A 63 24.82 26.04 4.29
CA HIS A 63 25.87 26.88 3.70
C HIS A 63 27.22 26.15 3.54
N ASN A 64 27.23 24.83 3.67
CA ASN A 64 28.40 23.96 3.53
C ASN A 64 29.49 24.20 4.60
N ALA A 65 29.14 24.86 5.73
CA ALA A 65 30.00 25.03 6.87
C ALA A 65 29.92 23.79 7.79
N PHE A 66 31.05 23.39 8.39
CA PHE A 66 31.07 22.32 9.37
C PHE A 66 30.33 22.74 10.66
N THR A 67 29.50 21.88 11.17
CA THR A 67 28.73 22.13 12.41
C THR A 67 28.71 20.91 13.31
N THR A 68 28.63 21.17 14.60
CA THR A 68 28.35 20.14 15.63
C THR A 68 27.20 20.64 16.50
N TYR A 69 26.23 19.79 16.76
CA TYR A 69 25.09 20.13 17.61
C TYR A 69 24.74 18.98 18.54
N ASN A 70 24.44 19.27 19.81
CA ASN A 70 24.13 18.28 20.82
C ASN A 70 22.64 18.24 21.08
N PHE A 71 22.10 17.02 21.09
CA PHE A 71 20.70 16.75 21.39
C PHE A 71 20.60 15.80 22.59
N LEU A 72 19.64 16.06 23.48
CA LEU A 72 19.33 15.19 24.60
C LEU A 72 18.29 14.14 24.21
N ILE A 73 18.59 12.88 24.45
CA ILE A 73 17.63 11.79 24.19
C ILE A 73 16.64 11.71 25.36
N VAL A 74 15.36 12.01 25.08
CA VAL A 74 14.29 12.04 26.11
C VAL A 74 13.26 10.94 25.97
N GLY A 75 13.24 10.25 24.81
CA GLY A 75 12.32 9.15 24.63
C GLY A 75 12.78 8.14 23.57
N ILE A 76 12.24 6.94 23.71
CA ILE A 76 12.48 5.80 22.81
C ILE A 76 11.14 5.40 22.23
N PHE A 77 11.05 5.29 20.90
CA PHE A 77 9.85 4.93 20.16
C PHE A 77 10.02 3.70 19.29
N ASP A 78 8.92 3.00 18.98
CA ASP A 78 8.86 1.91 18.01
C ASP A 78 7.66 2.10 17.08
N LEU A 79 7.90 2.57 15.86
CA LEU A 79 6.85 2.78 14.87
C LEU A 79 6.39 1.49 14.18
N ARG A 80 7.06 0.36 14.44
CA ARG A 80 6.79 -0.95 13.82
C ARG A 80 6.81 -0.90 12.27
N LYS A 81 7.56 0.05 11.70
CA LYS A 81 7.65 0.29 10.25
C LYS A 81 8.89 -0.36 9.61
N GLY A 82 9.26 -1.55 10.06
CA GLY A 82 10.29 -2.38 9.44
C GLY A 82 11.72 -1.85 9.56
N GLN A 83 12.42 -1.73 8.43
CA GLN A 83 13.83 -1.32 8.39
C GLN A 83 14.06 0.16 8.72
N ALA A 84 13.10 1.04 8.40
CA ALA A 84 13.20 2.46 8.70
C ALA A 84 13.41 2.72 10.19
N ASP A 85 12.76 1.95 11.05
CA ASP A 85 12.91 2.05 12.50
C ASP A 85 14.29 1.70 13.01
N LYS A 86 15.10 0.96 12.23
CA LYS A 86 16.42 0.51 12.71
C LYS A 86 17.45 1.62 12.85
N GLN A 87 17.19 2.77 12.23
CA GLN A 87 18.18 3.85 12.14
C GLN A 87 17.56 5.25 12.27
N MET A 88 16.34 5.36 12.80
CA MET A 88 15.59 6.62 12.80
C MET A 88 15.78 7.39 14.10
N ILE A 89 15.97 8.68 13.95
CA ILE A 89 15.93 9.69 15.01
C ILE A 89 14.91 10.73 14.61
N LEU A 90 14.04 11.13 15.53
CA LEU A 90 13.10 12.23 15.34
C LEU A 90 13.55 13.44 16.17
N VAL A 91 13.67 14.58 15.52
CA VAL A 91 14.02 15.85 16.11
C VAL A 91 12.96 16.89 15.77
N ASP A 92 12.72 17.84 16.66
CA ASP A 92 11.86 18.96 16.32
C ASP A 92 12.45 19.78 15.16
N ILE A 93 11.60 20.25 14.24
CA ILE A 93 12.03 20.99 13.06
C ILE A 93 12.83 22.25 13.44
N SER A 94 12.52 22.90 14.55
CA SER A 94 13.26 24.06 15.03
C SER A 94 14.67 23.69 15.51
N GLY A 95 14.84 22.52 16.10
CA GLY A 95 16.16 21.98 16.46
C GLY A 95 17.00 21.60 15.25
N ALA A 96 16.36 20.94 14.26
CA ALA A 96 17.01 20.63 12.98
C ALA A 96 17.48 21.89 12.25
N ARG A 97 16.63 22.93 12.21
CA ARG A 97 16.96 24.23 11.61
C ARG A 97 18.15 24.90 12.27
N LYS A 98 18.20 24.90 13.60
CA LYS A 98 19.35 25.41 14.36
C LYS A 98 20.64 24.65 14.06
N ALA A 99 20.56 23.32 14.06
CA ALA A 99 21.72 22.47 13.82
C ALA A 99 22.29 22.63 12.40
N LEU A 100 21.41 22.90 11.41
CA LEU A 100 21.76 22.99 9.99
C LEU A 100 21.92 24.45 9.49
N ASP A 101 21.70 25.44 10.34
CA ASP A 101 21.66 26.86 9.98
C ASP A 101 20.66 27.17 8.86
N MET A 102 19.43 26.68 9.07
CA MET A 102 18.31 26.71 8.11
C MET A 102 17.11 27.47 8.67
N GLU A 103 17.26 28.74 9.08
CA GLU A 103 16.22 29.46 9.85
C GLU A 103 14.84 29.48 9.18
N ASN A 104 14.74 29.70 7.88
CA ASN A 104 13.50 29.78 7.12
C ASN A 104 13.46 28.80 5.93
N ALA A 105 14.14 27.68 6.05
CA ALA A 105 14.20 26.69 4.99
C ALA A 105 13.66 25.33 5.46
N ALA A 106 13.34 24.48 4.50
CA ALA A 106 13.02 23.08 4.69
C ALA A 106 13.59 22.31 3.50
N SER A 107 14.11 21.12 3.74
CA SER A 107 14.61 20.25 2.67
C SER A 107 13.47 19.66 1.83
N GLU A 108 12.36 19.37 2.47
CA GLU A 108 11.18 18.78 1.83
C GLU A 108 9.90 19.33 2.45
N ILE A 109 8.85 19.46 1.65
CA ILE A 109 7.51 19.86 2.07
C ILE A 109 6.55 18.74 1.66
N PHE A 110 5.88 18.14 2.63
CA PHE A 110 4.88 17.12 2.37
C PHE A 110 3.48 17.73 2.28
N GLY A 111 2.83 17.53 1.14
CA GLY A 111 1.42 17.85 0.95
C GLY A 111 0.55 16.60 1.17
N PHE A 112 -0.54 16.75 1.91
CA PHE A 112 -1.51 15.69 2.13
C PHE A 112 -2.82 16.03 1.41
N THR A 113 -3.37 15.07 0.67
CA THR A 113 -4.70 15.19 0.09
C THR A 113 -5.77 14.91 1.14
N HIS A 114 -7.02 15.23 0.83
CA HIS A 114 -8.15 14.94 1.72
C HIS A 114 -8.51 13.44 1.77
N SER A 115 -8.04 12.69 0.79
CA SER A 115 -8.22 11.24 0.71
C SER A 115 -7.35 10.54 1.75
N LEU A 116 -7.91 9.54 2.45
CA LEU A 116 -7.16 8.66 3.35
C LEU A 116 -6.18 7.75 2.59
N PHE A 117 -6.39 7.57 1.29
CA PHE A 117 -5.58 6.70 0.44
C PHE A 117 -4.91 7.52 -0.65
N TYR A 118 -3.69 7.14 -0.98
CA TYR A 118 -2.98 7.72 -2.11
C TYR A 118 -3.64 7.30 -3.43
N VAL A 119 -4.00 8.29 -4.24
CA VAL A 119 -4.54 8.10 -5.59
C VAL A 119 -3.53 8.70 -6.58
N ASP A 120 -2.91 7.85 -7.39
CA ASP A 120 -1.81 8.27 -8.28
C ASP A 120 -2.26 9.30 -9.32
N ASP A 121 -3.42 9.12 -9.95
CA ASP A 121 -3.97 10.05 -10.93
C ASP A 121 -4.21 11.46 -10.37
N GLU A 122 -4.70 11.55 -9.13
CA GLU A 122 -4.88 12.83 -8.43
C GLU A 122 -3.52 13.48 -8.13
N ALA A 123 -2.57 12.71 -7.62
CA ALA A 123 -1.23 13.19 -7.31
C ALA A 123 -0.47 13.67 -8.56
N VAL A 124 -0.58 12.94 -9.67
CA VAL A 124 0.01 13.32 -10.97
C VAL A 124 -0.62 14.60 -11.51
N SER A 125 -1.94 14.75 -11.39
CA SER A 125 -2.64 15.96 -11.84
C SER A 125 -2.23 17.18 -11.02
N LEU A 126 -2.15 17.06 -9.69
CA LEU A 126 -1.69 18.10 -8.78
C LEU A 126 -0.24 18.49 -9.07
N ARG A 127 0.65 17.53 -9.22
CA ARG A 127 2.05 17.74 -9.61
C ARG A 127 2.17 18.52 -10.90
N THR A 128 1.44 18.10 -11.92
CA THR A 128 1.51 18.73 -13.24
C THR A 128 1.03 20.18 -13.18
N ASN A 129 -0.08 20.43 -12.50
CA ASN A 129 -0.63 21.77 -12.32
C ASN A 129 0.32 22.67 -11.52
N TYR A 130 0.88 22.17 -10.42
CA TYR A 130 1.82 22.93 -9.60
C TYR A 130 3.09 23.27 -10.37
N ASN A 131 3.74 22.29 -10.98
CA ASN A 131 4.99 22.48 -11.70
C ASN A 131 4.82 23.42 -12.91
N ASN A 132 3.66 23.38 -13.59
CA ASN A 132 3.38 24.30 -14.68
C ASN A 132 3.12 25.74 -14.19
N SER A 133 2.65 25.93 -12.96
CA SER A 133 2.32 27.25 -12.42
C SER A 133 3.47 27.94 -11.67
N VAL A 134 4.36 27.16 -11.04
CA VAL A 134 5.36 27.66 -10.09
C VAL A 134 6.79 27.44 -10.56
N SER A 135 7.05 26.41 -11.37
CA SER A 135 8.42 26.07 -11.79
C SER A 135 8.97 27.11 -12.76
N ASP A 136 9.90 27.91 -12.27
CA ASP A 136 10.75 28.76 -13.11
C ASP A 136 11.93 27.91 -13.60
N THR A 137 11.94 27.58 -14.89
CA THR A 137 13.02 26.79 -15.50
C THR A 137 14.38 27.50 -15.52
N SER A 138 14.43 28.80 -15.21
CA SER A 138 15.67 29.58 -15.13
C SER A 138 16.30 29.50 -13.75
N ASP A 139 15.58 29.13 -12.70
CA ASP A 139 16.09 29.00 -11.34
C ASP A 139 16.32 27.51 -10.98
N LEU A 140 17.57 27.13 -10.76
CA LEU A 140 17.98 25.79 -10.32
C LEU A 140 17.39 25.38 -8.96
N PHE A 141 17.00 26.35 -8.15
CA PHE A 141 16.44 26.14 -6.80
C PHE A 141 14.92 26.26 -6.75
N SER A 142 14.27 26.37 -7.90
CA SER A 142 12.81 26.40 -7.96
C SER A 142 12.22 25.12 -7.38
N PRO A 143 11.23 25.23 -6.49
CA PRO A 143 10.62 24.04 -5.88
C PRO A 143 9.89 23.21 -6.92
N ILE A 144 10.18 21.92 -6.95
CA ILE A 144 9.53 20.94 -7.84
C ILE A 144 8.66 20.03 -7.00
N MET A 145 7.40 19.89 -7.37
CA MET A 145 6.51 18.93 -6.77
C MET A 145 6.71 17.54 -7.40
N LEU A 146 6.92 16.54 -6.56
CA LEU A 146 6.99 15.13 -6.95
C LEU A 146 5.77 14.39 -6.40
N ALA A 147 5.18 13.52 -7.18
CA ALA A 147 4.23 12.55 -6.67
C ALA A 147 4.98 11.52 -5.79
N MET A 148 4.31 10.93 -4.81
CA MET A 148 4.92 9.96 -3.90
C MET A 148 5.60 8.80 -4.65
N ARG A 149 5.01 8.37 -5.76
CA ARG A 149 5.56 7.35 -6.65
C ARG A 149 6.89 7.76 -7.29
N ASP A 150 7.03 9.06 -7.62
CA ASP A 150 8.22 9.60 -8.29
C ASP A 150 9.29 10.08 -7.31
N SER A 151 8.94 10.31 -6.04
CA SER A 151 9.84 10.85 -5.03
C SER A 151 11.02 9.93 -4.72
N SER A 152 10.85 8.63 -4.92
CA SER A 152 11.95 7.68 -4.89
C SER A 152 11.82 6.69 -6.06
N GLN A 153 12.83 6.63 -6.90
CA GLN A 153 12.88 5.68 -8.03
C GLN A 153 12.64 4.22 -7.58
N GLN A 154 13.07 3.87 -6.37
CA GLN A 154 12.86 2.54 -5.80
C GLN A 154 11.39 2.27 -5.48
N MET A 155 10.64 3.26 -4.99
CA MET A 155 9.23 3.07 -4.63
C MET A 155 8.36 2.93 -5.87
N GLY A 156 8.58 3.74 -6.90
CA GLY A 156 7.86 3.63 -8.17
C GLY A 156 8.06 2.28 -8.84
N THR A 157 9.31 1.85 -8.98
CA THR A 157 9.61 0.53 -9.59
C THR A 157 9.08 -0.64 -8.77
N MET A 158 9.01 -0.51 -7.44
CA MET A 158 8.40 -1.52 -6.57
C MET A 158 6.90 -1.65 -6.80
N VAL A 159 6.20 -0.53 -6.85
CA VAL A 159 4.75 -0.52 -7.11
C VAL A 159 4.48 -1.13 -8.48
N ASP A 160 5.20 -0.71 -9.52
CA ASP A 160 5.08 -1.27 -10.88
C ASP A 160 5.36 -2.78 -10.93
N MET A 161 6.35 -3.23 -10.17
CA MET A 161 6.68 -4.66 -10.08
C MET A 161 5.57 -5.46 -9.39
N VAL A 162 4.99 -4.93 -8.31
CA VAL A 162 3.88 -5.56 -7.58
C VAL A 162 2.64 -5.61 -8.47
N ASP A 163 2.29 -4.51 -9.14
CA ASP A 163 1.16 -4.45 -10.07
C ASP A 163 1.32 -5.43 -11.24
N GLY A 164 2.51 -5.48 -11.84
CA GLY A 164 2.83 -6.44 -12.89
C GLY A 164 2.76 -7.89 -12.43
N PHE A 165 3.25 -8.18 -11.22
CA PHE A 165 3.19 -9.51 -10.63
C PHE A 165 1.76 -9.95 -10.32
N LEU A 166 0.94 -9.06 -9.75
CA LEU A 166 -0.47 -9.31 -9.49
C LEU A 166 -1.26 -9.56 -10.78
N LEU A 167 -0.96 -8.81 -11.84
CA LEU A 167 -1.59 -9.01 -13.16
C LEU A 167 -1.23 -10.37 -13.75
N ILE A 168 0.03 -10.78 -13.68
CA ILE A 168 0.50 -12.08 -14.20
C ILE A 168 -0.12 -13.23 -13.40
N ILE A 169 0.00 -13.21 -12.06
CA ILE A 169 -0.52 -14.28 -11.21
C ILE A 169 -2.06 -14.32 -11.26
N GLY A 170 -2.72 -13.17 -11.20
CA GLY A 170 -4.16 -13.06 -11.34
C GLY A 170 -4.64 -13.58 -12.69
N GLY A 171 -3.93 -13.24 -13.77
CA GLY A 171 -4.21 -13.75 -15.12
C GLY A 171 -4.07 -15.27 -15.24
N ILE A 172 -2.99 -15.84 -14.70
CA ILE A 172 -2.78 -17.30 -14.66
C ILE A 172 -3.91 -17.97 -13.85
N PHE A 173 -4.24 -17.43 -12.68
CA PHE A 173 -5.32 -17.95 -11.84
C PHE A 173 -6.68 -17.92 -12.56
N LEU A 174 -6.98 -16.82 -13.25
CA LEU A 174 -8.19 -16.66 -14.06
C LEU A 174 -8.28 -17.72 -15.17
N ILE A 175 -7.16 -17.98 -15.87
CA ILE A 175 -7.09 -19.02 -16.91
C ILE A 175 -7.37 -20.39 -16.30
N ILE A 176 -6.74 -20.73 -15.18
CA ILE A 176 -6.94 -22.03 -14.50
C ILE A 176 -8.41 -22.20 -14.10
N VAL A 177 -9.00 -21.19 -13.46
CA VAL A 177 -10.42 -21.23 -13.05
C VAL A 177 -11.33 -21.39 -14.27
N THR A 178 -11.05 -20.66 -15.36
CA THR A 178 -11.81 -20.76 -16.62
C THR A 178 -11.77 -22.17 -17.18
N ILE A 179 -10.61 -22.82 -17.20
CA ILE A 179 -10.45 -24.22 -17.68
C ILE A 179 -11.24 -25.19 -16.80
N VAL A 180 -11.21 -25.00 -15.47
CA VAL A 180 -11.96 -25.85 -14.54
C VAL A 180 -13.47 -25.70 -14.74
N LEU A 181 -13.96 -24.45 -14.86
CA LEU A 181 -15.38 -24.18 -15.09
C LEU A 181 -15.84 -24.70 -16.47
N TRP A 182 -15.00 -24.57 -17.49
CA TRP A 182 -15.27 -25.15 -18.80
C TRP A 182 -15.41 -26.68 -18.74
N ASN A 183 -14.46 -27.36 -18.08
CA ASN A 183 -14.53 -28.81 -17.91
C ASN A 183 -15.81 -29.24 -17.15
N MET A 184 -16.20 -28.49 -16.11
CA MET A 184 -17.47 -28.72 -15.40
C MET A 184 -18.68 -28.54 -16.31
N GLY A 185 -18.70 -27.53 -17.17
CA GLY A 185 -19.77 -27.30 -18.15
C GLY A 185 -19.91 -28.47 -19.12
N LEU A 186 -18.78 -28.91 -19.71
CA LEU A 186 -18.74 -30.07 -20.60
C LEU A 186 -19.27 -31.36 -19.91
N MET A 187 -18.82 -31.64 -18.70
CA MET A 187 -19.24 -32.82 -17.96
C MET A 187 -20.75 -32.77 -17.63
N ASN A 188 -21.29 -31.60 -17.32
CA ASN A 188 -22.71 -31.44 -17.07
C ASN A 188 -23.54 -31.69 -18.32
N GLY A 189 -23.14 -31.20 -19.48
CA GLY A 189 -23.79 -31.45 -20.76
C GLY A 189 -23.77 -32.93 -21.14
N LEU A 190 -22.60 -33.60 -21.01
CA LEU A 190 -22.46 -35.02 -21.30
C LEU A 190 -23.36 -35.92 -20.39
N ARG A 191 -23.47 -35.60 -19.11
CA ARG A 191 -24.34 -36.33 -18.17
C ARG A 191 -25.82 -36.25 -18.54
N ARG A 192 -26.24 -35.11 -19.12
CA ARG A 192 -27.67 -34.85 -19.48
C ARG A 192 -27.98 -35.21 -20.95
N HIS A 193 -27.03 -35.79 -21.69
CA HIS A 193 -27.21 -36.11 -23.09
C HIS A 193 -28.43 -36.99 -23.34
N GLY A 194 -28.73 -37.96 -22.46
CA GLY A 194 -29.93 -38.78 -22.54
C GLY A 194 -31.25 -38.01 -22.34
N GLU A 195 -31.27 -37.01 -21.44
CA GLU A 195 -32.43 -36.15 -21.25
C GLU A 195 -32.71 -35.28 -22.48
N PHE A 196 -31.67 -34.76 -23.12
CA PHE A 196 -31.77 -33.99 -24.35
C PHE A 196 -32.30 -34.88 -25.52
N GLY A 197 -31.80 -36.09 -25.62
CA GLY A 197 -32.30 -37.05 -26.63
C GLY A 197 -33.80 -37.35 -26.45
N LEU A 198 -34.26 -37.52 -25.19
CA LEU A 198 -35.66 -37.72 -24.89
C LEU A 198 -36.53 -36.53 -25.27
N ARG A 199 -36.13 -35.29 -24.94
CA ARG A 199 -36.84 -34.07 -25.31
C ARG A 199 -36.96 -33.89 -26.83
N LEU A 200 -35.89 -34.14 -27.55
CA LEU A 200 -35.89 -34.10 -29.01
C LEU A 200 -36.83 -35.17 -29.60
N ALA A 201 -36.88 -36.38 -29.00
CA ALA A 201 -37.81 -37.44 -29.43
C ALA A 201 -39.27 -37.12 -29.16
N MET A 202 -39.55 -36.30 -28.13
CA MET A 202 -40.88 -35.74 -27.86
C MET A 202 -41.29 -34.60 -28.78
N GLY A 203 -40.42 -34.17 -29.69
CA GLY A 203 -40.72 -33.12 -30.66
C GLY A 203 -40.28 -31.71 -30.27
N GLU A 204 -39.53 -31.57 -29.18
CA GLU A 204 -38.95 -30.24 -28.82
C GLU A 204 -37.90 -29.84 -29.85
N SER A 205 -37.84 -28.55 -30.23
CA SER A 205 -36.89 -28.08 -31.20
C SER A 205 -35.46 -28.03 -30.60
N LYS A 206 -34.43 -28.31 -31.41
CA LYS A 206 -33.03 -28.19 -30.97
C LYS A 206 -32.72 -26.81 -30.39
N GLY A 207 -33.32 -25.77 -30.94
CA GLY A 207 -33.14 -24.39 -30.48
C GLY A 207 -33.72 -24.14 -29.10
N ASP A 208 -34.84 -24.77 -28.75
CA ASP A 208 -35.47 -24.59 -27.43
C ASP A 208 -34.69 -25.33 -26.34
N VAL A 209 -34.21 -26.55 -26.62
CA VAL A 209 -33.30 -27.29 -25.73
C VAL A 209 -32.02 -26.47 -25.45
N TYR A 210 -31.41 -25.92 -26.50
CA TYR A 210 -30.18 -25.12 -26.37
C TYR A 210 -30.41 -23.84 -25.57
N ARG A 211 -31.51 -23.13 -25.81
CA ARG A 211 -31.87 -21.93 -25.02
C ARG A 211 -32.06 -22.24 -23.54
N THR A 212 -32.73 -23.37 -23.25
CA THR A 212 -32.94 -23.77 -21.87
C THR A 212 -31.64 -24.11 -21.17
N MET A 213 -30.70 -24.79 -21.85
CA MET A 213 -29.36 -25.06 -21.31
C MET A 213 -28.58 -23.78 -21.01
N ILE A 214 -28.60 -22.82 -21.93
CA ILE A 214 -27.91 -21.53 -21.72
C ILE A 214 -28.54 -20.76 -20.56
N ALA A 215 -29.86 -20.70 -20.49
CA ALA A 215 -30.57 -20.02 -19.39
C ALA A 215 -30.22 -20.64 -18.03
N GLU A 216 -30.15 -21.96 -17.96
CA GLU A 216 -29.72 -22.68 -16.75
C GLU A 216 -28.25 -22.35 -16.39
N ALA A 217 -27.35 -22.36 -17.38
CA ALA A 217 -25.94 -22.02 -17.18
C ALA A 217 -25.75 -20.56 -16.67
N ILE A 218 -26.53 -19.61 -17.20
CA ILE A 218 -26.52 -18.23 -16.74
C ILE A 218 -26.98 -18.14 -15.29
N LEU A 219 -28.09 -18.80 -14.93
CA LEU A 219 -28.61 -18.79 -13.57
C LEU A 219 -27.63 -19.40 -12.56
N VAL A 220 -27.06 -20.57 -12.89
CA VAL A 220 -26.06 -21.24 -12.05
C VAL A 220 -24.79 -20.39 -11.95
N GLY A 221 -24.30 -19.87 -13.08
CA GLY A 221 -23.13 -18.99 -13.11
C GLY A 221 -23.35 -17.71 -12.30
N PHE A 222 -24.51 -17.09 -12.45
CA PHE A 222 -24.87 -15.89 -11.68
C PHE A 222 -24.95 -16.19 -10.18
N ALA A 223 -25.65 -17.24 -9.79
CA ALA A 223 -25.75 -17.62 -8.38
C ALA A 223 -24.37 -17.95 -7.78
N GLY A 224 -23.59 -18.77 -8.47
CA GLY A 224 -22.26 -19.17 -8.01
C GLY A 224 -21.30 -17.98 -7.88
N THR A 225 -21.28 -17.08 -8.88
CA THR A 225 -20.43 -15.88 -8.82
C THR A 225 -20.91 -14.86 -7.80
N ALA A 226 -22.23 -14.70 -7.59
CA ALA A 226 -22.76 -13.84 -6.54
C ALA A 226 -22.34 -14.32 -5.14
N PHE A 227 -22.50 -15.62 -4.86
CA PHE A 227 -22.03 -16.20 -3.59
C PHE A 227 -20.51 -16.11 -3.45
N GLY A 228 -19.75 -16.43 -4.49
CA GLY A 228 -18.29 -16.34 -4.49
C GLY A 228 -17.78 -14.91 -4.26
N THR A 229 -18.39 -13.93 -4.91
CA THR A 229 -18.06 -12.49 -4.72
C THR A 229 -18.40 -12.06 -3.30
N CYS A 230 -19.52 -12.48 -2.74
CA CYS A 230 -19.93 -12.13 -1.37
C CYS A 230 -18.91 -12.66 -0.35
N ILE A 231 -18.49 -13.92 -0.47
CA ILE A 231 -17.49 -14.53 0.40
C ILE A 231 -16.13 -13.86 0.21
N GLY A 232 -15.72 -13.58 -1.04
CA GLY A 232 -14.47 -12.91 -1.35
C GLY A 232 -14.40 -11.49 -0.75
N LEU A 233 -15.46 -10.70 -0.89
CA LEU A 233 -15.55 -9.37 -0.30
C LEU A 233 -15.54 -9.41 1.22
N MET A 234 -16.21 -10.38 1.85
CA MET A 234 -16.19 -10.55 3.30
C MET A 234 -14.77 -10.85 3.81
N LEU A 235 -14.05 -11.71 3.11
CA LEU A 235 -12.66 -12.02 3.44
C LEU A 235 -11.74 -10.81 3.24
N THR A 236 -11.90 -10.09 2.14
CA THR A 236 -11.13 -8.88 1.86
C THR A 236 -11.41 -7.79 2.91
N TYR A 237 -12.66 -7.61 3.31
CA TYR A 237 -13.03 -6.68 4.38
C TYR A 237 -12.38 -7.05 5.71
N TYR A 238 -12.36 -8.34 6.06
CA TYR A 238 -11.66 -8.80 7.26
C TYR A 238 -10.16 -8.46 7.23
N VAL A 239 -9.50 -8.67 6.09
CA VAL A 239 -8.08 -8.32 5.91
C VAL A 239 -7.86 -6.80 5.87
N GLN A 240 -8.83 -6.04 5.39
CA GLN A 240 -8.77 -4.57 5.42
C GLN A 240 -8.78 -4.02 6.85
N GLU A 241 -9.58 -4.60 7.75
CA GLU A 241 -9.67 -4.16 9.16
C GLU A 241 -8.48 -4.65 10.02
N ASN A 242 -8.07 -5.90 9.83
CA ASN A 242 -7.07 -6.51 10.72
C ASN A 242 -5.64 -6.46 10.16
N GLY A 243 -5.49 -6.32 8.83
CA GLY A 243 -4.20 -6.47 8.16
C GLY A 243 -3.67 -7.90 8.21
N ILE A 244 -2.62 -8.14 7.45
CA ILE A 244 -1.82 -9.39 7.51
C ILE A 244 -0.43 -9.01 7.99
N ASP A 245 0.01 -9.61 9.10
CA ASP A 245 1.32 -9.38 9.68
C ASP A 245 2.38 -10.25 8.98
N TYR A 246 3.31 -9.60 8.29
CA TYR A 246 4.46 -10.20 7.62
C TYR A 246 5.77 -9.99 8.37
N SER A 247 5.73 -9.60 9.65
CA SER A 247 6.93 -9.26 10.44
C SER A 247 8.00 -10.34 10.42
N GLU A 248 7.61 -11.61 10.50
CA GLU A 248 8.55 -12.74 10.46
C GLU A 248 9.25 -12.86 9.11
N VAL A 249 8.50 -12.71 8.01
CA VAL A 249 9.04 -12.79 6.65
C VAL A 249 9.96 -11.60 6.38
N VAL A 250 9.54 -10.40 6.73
CA VAL A 250 10.33 -9.18 6.57
C VAL A 250 11.59 -9.22 7.42
N SER A 251 11.53 -9.76 8.63
CA SER A 251 12.71 -9.90 9.50
C SER A 251 13.74 -10.88 8.96
N SER A 252 13.30 -11.95 8.29
CA SER A 252 14.19 -12.93 7.65
C SER A 252 14.87 -12.40 6.39
N MET A 253 14.25 -11.42 5.72
CA MET A 253 14.80 -10.74 4.53
C MET A 253 15.74 -9.57 4.87
N SER A 254 16.33 -9.55 6.06
CA SER A 254 17.07 -8.42 6.66
C SER A 254 18.32 -7.94 5.91
N THR A 255 18.57 -8.41 4.69
CA THR A 255 19.70 -7.99 3.86
C THR A 255 19.34 -6.89 2.85
N SER A 256 18.08 -6.60 2.64
CA SER A 256 17.66 -5.57 1.69
C SER A 256 17.42 -4.24 2.41
N SER A 257 17.99 -3.17 1.88
CA SER A 257 17.76 -1.77 2.30
C SER A 257 16.32 -1.28 2.03
N MET A 258 15.42 -2.17 1.73
CA MET A 258 14.04 -1.93 1.31
C MET A 258 13.13 -1.70 2.52
N VAL A 259 12.48 -0.57 2.56
CA VAL A 259 11.46 -0.25 3.58
C VAL A 259 10.18 -0.99 3.21
N MET A 260 9.92 -2.14 3.84
CA MET A 260 8.65 -2.84 3.70
C MET A 260 7.80 -2.68 4.96
N PRO A 261 6.49 -2.41 4.84
CA PRO A 261 5.61 -2.39 5.99
C PRO A 261 5.47 -3.80 6.57
N ASN A 262 5.46 -3.92 7.89
CA ASN A 262 5.27 -5.20 8.57
C ASN A 262 3.84 -5.71 8.45
N ILE A 263 2.87 -4.81 8.35
CA ILE A 263 1.44 -5.13 8.23
C ILE A 263 0.97 -4.62 6.87
N VAL A 264 0.37 -5.50 6.09
CA VAL A 264 -0.23 -5.18 4.80
C VAL A 264 -1.75 -5.26 4.93
N TYR A 265 -2.42 -4.19 4.52
CA TYR A 265 -3.88 -4.10 4.52
C TYR A 265 -4.40 -4.31 3.11
N ALA A 266 -5.48 -5.08 2.98
CA ALA A 266 -6.19 -5.15 1.72
C ALA A 266 -7.08 -3.90 1.57
N GLN A 267 -7.34 -3.51 0.33
CA GLN A 267 -8.27 -2.43 0.01
C GLN A 267 -9.36 -2.96 -0.91
N ILE A 268 -10.62 -2.67 -0.58
CA ILE A 268 -11.74 -2.98 -1.47
C ILE A 268 -11.81 -1.88 -2.52
N THR A 269 -11.50 -2.25 -3.76
CA THR A 269 -11.65 -1.38 -4.94
C THR A 269 -12.90 -1.75 -5.74
N PRO A 270 -13.50 -0.82 -6.51
CA PRO A 270 -14.66 -1.12 -7.36
C PRO A 270 -14.42 -2.27 -8.34
N ASP A 271 -13.18 -2.48 -8.77
CA ASP A 271 -12.80 -3.54 -9.71
C ASP A 271 -13.02 -4.95 -9.15
N LEU A 272 -12.92 -5.12 -7.83
CA LEU A 272 -13.16 -6.41 -7.16
C LEU A 272 -14.56 -6.97 -7.38
N TYR A 273 -15.55 -6.09 -7.60
CA TYR A 273 -16.92 -6.52 -7.90
C TYR A 273 -17.05 -7.16 -9.28
N TYR A 274 -16.18 -6.79 -10.23
CA TYR A 274 -16.27 -7.23 -11.63
C TYR A 274 -15.29 -8.36 -11.97
N ILE A 275 -14.09 -8.36 -11.36
CA ILE A 275 -12.99 -9.29 -11.70
C ILE A 275 -13.38 -10.76 -11.50
N GLY A 276 -14.15 -11.08 -10.47
CA GLY A 276 -14.61 -12.45 -10.24
C GLY A 276 -15.91 -12.79 -10.95
N PHE A 277 -16.80 -11.81 -11.03
CA PHE A 277 -18.17 -12.00 -11.51
C PHE A 277 -18.24 -12.22 -13.03
N ILE A 278 -17.63 -11.33 -13.80
CA ILE A 278 -17.72 -11.37 -15.27
C ILE A 278 -17.07 -12.64 -15.84
N PRO A 279 -15.80 -12.96 -15.52
CA PRO A 279 -15.18 -14.19 -16.03
C PRO A 279 -15.88 -15.47 -15.58
N GLY A 280 -16.39 -15.50 -14.34
CA GLY A 280 -17.09 -16.66 -13.81
C GLY A 280 -18.38 -16.99 -14.59
N VAL A 281 -19.21 -15.99 -14.87
CA VAL A 281 -20.42 -16.17 -15.67
C VAL A 281 -20.07 -16.54 -17.13
N ILE A 282 -19.11 -15.85 -17.73
CA ILE A 282 -18.69 -16.12 -19.12
C ILE A 282 -18.15 -17.54 -19.25
N ALA A 283 -17.29 -17.99 -18.33
CA ALA A 283 -16.70 -19.33 -18.40
C ALA A 283 -17.75 -20.44 -18.26
N THR A 284 -18.73 -20.29 -17.37
CA THR A 284 -19.82 -21.28 -17.21
C THR A 284 -20.71 -21.34 -18.45
N VAL A 285 -21.07 -20.20 -19.03
CA VAL A 285 -21.86 -20.14 -20.26
C VAL A 285 -21.12 -20.76 -21.43
N LEU A 286 -19.86 -20.37 -21.67
CA LEU A 286 -19.03 -20.92 -22.76
C LEU A 286 -18.83 -22.43 -22.60
N GLY A 287 -18.58 -22.93 -21.38
CA GLY A 287 -18.47 -24.36 -21.11
C GLY A 287 -19.73 -25.13 -21.48
N THR A 288 -20.89 -24.55 -21.19
CA THR A 288 -22.18 -25.18 -21.50
C THR A 288 -22.53 -25.06 -22.99
N MET A 289 -22.14 -23.95 -23.67
CA MET A 289 -22.37 -23.78 -25.12
C MET A 289 -21.58 -24.77 -25.98
N LEU A 290 -20.45 -25.25 -25.50
CA LEU A 290 -19.55 -26.13 -26.22
C LEU A 290 -19.77 -27.63 -25.86
N SER A 291 -20.63 -27.93 -24.92
CA SER A 291 -20.99 -29.29 -24.55
C SER A 291 -22.14 -29.83 -25.39
#